data_eda1471d97de9b3218ceb523df6cc79b
#
_entry.id   eda1471d97de9b3218ceb523df6cc79b
#
_cell.length_a   1.000
_cell.length_b   1.000
_cell.length_c   1.000
_cell.angle_alpha   90.00
_cell.angle_beta   90.00
_cell.angle_gamma   90.00
#
_symmetry.space_group_name_H-M   'P 1'
#
loop_
_entity.id
_entity.type
_entity.pdbx_description
1 polymer ?
#
loop_
_entity_poly.entity_id
_entity_poly.type
_entity_poly.pdbx_seq_one_letter_code
_entity_poly.pdbx_strand_id
1 'polypeptide(L)'
;MSAEQAARQNIDQLLQRAGWHVCDVANADLQVSRGVAIREFPLTAGFGFADYLLYVDGKAAGVVEAKKEGVTLTGVETQSARYAQGLPPTLPSWRRPLPFLYESTGVETHFTNGLDPQPRARPTFAFHRPDSLAAWLTAAPGGAMYATGEGPAPTATDAQGFPATFLSRVQQLPPLVEAGLWPAQIVAIRNLEKSLAANKPRALIQMATGSGKTFTAISFIYRLIKFAGARRVLFLVDRSNLGRQAKKEFDQYVSPYNNFKFGEEYIVQHLTNNNLDTTARVTISTIQRMFSMLKGRDLPEEDEEISVGAASAALLAPEPIDYNPQYPIETFDIIVTDEAHRSIYNLWRQVLEYFDAYLIGLTATPNKQTFGFFNQNLVMEYGHPQAVADGVNVNYDVYRIKTEVTEAGSRVEAGYWL
;
A
#
# COMPACT_ATOMS: atom_id res chain seq x y z
N MET A 1 25.22 8.18 -25.42
CA MET A 1 24.28 8.70 -24.38
C MET A 1 24.92 8.47 -23.02
N SER A 2 25.00 9.46 -22.14
CA SER A 2 25.53 9.25 -20.79
C SER A 2 24.51 8.47 -19.95
N ALA A 3 24.97 7.78 -18.88
CA ALA A 3 24.08 7.04 -17.97
C ALA A 3 23.03 7.97 -17.32
N GLU A 4 23.37 9.22 -17.09
CA GLU A 4 22.47 10.23 -16.55
C GLU A 4 21.40 10.68 -17.56
N GLN A 5 21.77 10.82 -18.84
CA GLN A 5 20.79 11.08 -19.90
C GLN A 5 19.82 9.93 -20.11
N ALA A 6 20.28 8.68 -19.98
CA ALA A 6 19.41 7.51 -20.05
C ALA A 6 18.41 7.49 -18.87
N ALA A 7 18.88 7.78 -17.63
CA ALA A 7 18.02 7.89 -16.47
C ALA A 7 16.93 8.97 -16.65
N ARG A 8 17.30 10.16 -17.15
CA ARG A 8 16.35 11.24 -17.43
C ARG A 8 15.30 10.87 -18.48
N GLN A 9 15.69 10.14 -19.54
CA GLN A 9 14.71 9.65 -20.52
C GLN A 9 13.71 8.67 -19.91
N ASN A 10 14.16 7.77 -19.03
CA ASN A 10 13.28 6.86 -18.32
C ASN A 10 12.34 7.63 -17.36
N ILE A 11 12.87 8.61 -16.65
CA ILE A 11 12.07 9.47 -15.75
C ILE A 11 11.01 10.24 -16.54
N ASP A 12 11.35 10.79 -17.71
CA ASP A 12 10.39 11.45 -18.62
C ASP A 12 9.22 10.51 -18.97
N GLN A 13 9.55 9.26 -19.38
CA GLN A 13 8.53 8.27 -19.73
C GLN A 13 7.66 7.89 -18.52
N LEU A 14 8.25 7.72 -17.34
CA LEU A 14 7.50 7.41 -16.11
C LEU A 14 6.57 8.55 -15.72
N LEU A 15 7.03 9.80 -15.79
CA LEU A 15 6.21 10.99 -15.55
C LEU A 15 5.06 11.07 -16.56
N GLN A 16 5.33 10.89 -17.85
CA GLN A 16 4.31 10.92 -18.91
C GLN A 16 3.26 9.81 -18.72
N ARG A 17 3.69 8.59 -18.40
CA ARG A 17 2.76 7.49 -18.08
C ARG A 17 1.88 7.78 -16.86
N ALA A 18 2.41 8.52 -15.88
CA ALA A 18 1.65 9.00 -14.72
C ALA A 18 0.78 10.23 -15.02
N GLY A 19 0.73 10.72 -16.27
CA GLY A 19 -0.16 11.81 -16.69
C GLY A 19 0.46 13.21 -16.57
N TRP A 20 1.78 13.32 -16.39
CA TRP A 20 2.48 14.60 -16.39
C TRP A 20 2.81 15.06 -17.83
N HIS A 21 2.60 16.35 -18.08
CA HIS A 21 3.15 17.01 -19.27
C HIS A 21 4.61 17.41 -19.00
N VAL A 22 5.56 16.77 -19.71
CA VAL A 22 7.00 17.00 -19.49
C VAL A 22 7.51 17.95 -20.57
N CYS A 23 8.12 19.08 -20.17
CA CYS A 23 8.64 20.10 -21.09
C CYS A 23 9.92 20.74 -20.56
N ASP A 24 10.58 21.51 -21.42
CA ASP A 24 11.71 22.35 -21.04
C ASP A 24 11.24 23.75 -20.64
N VAL A 25 12.04 24.49 -19.90
CA VAL A 25 11.74 25.86 -19.44
C VAL A 25 11.28 26.79 -20.57
N ALA A 26 11.91 26.68 -21.74
CA ALA A 26 11.61 27.55 -22.91
C ALA A 26 10.20 27.30 -23.49
N ASN A 27 9.63 26.10 -23.27
CA ASN A 27 8.33 25.70 -23.82
C ASN A 27 7.28 25.46 -22.72
N ALA A 28 7.54 25.98 -21.51
CA ALA A 28 6.66 25.74 -20.36
C ALA A 28 5.32 26.50 -20.50
N ASP A 29 4.24 25.73 -20.62
CA ASP A 29 2.87 26.20 -20.52
C ASP A 29 2.18 25.50 -19.36
N LEU A 30 1.90 26.25 -18.29
CA LEU A 30 1.28 25.72 -17.06
C LEU A 30 -0.23 25.45 -17.22
N GLN A 31 -0.84 25.82 -18.35
CA GLN A 31 -2.26 25.62 -18.62
C GLN A 31 -2.52 24.42 -19.54
N VAL A 32 -1.49 23.80 -20.11
CA VAL A 32 -1.62 22.68 -21.06
C VAL A 32 -2.21 21.44 -20.40
N SER A 33 -1.92 21.21 -19.12
CA SER A 33 -2.47 20.10 -18.33
C SER A 33 -2.47 20.43 -16.85
N ARG A 34 -3.19 19.62 -16.04
CA ARG A 34 -3.19 19.77 -14.58
C ARG A 34 -1.80 19.65 -13.98
N GLY A 35 -0.98 18.71 -14.49
CA GLY A 35 0.37 18.46 -14.02
C GLY A 35 1.41 18.76 -15.09
N VAL A 36 2.33 19.68 -14.80
CA VAL A 36 3.45 20.04 -15.69
C VAL A 36 4.76 19.80 -14.96
N ALA A 37 5.65 19.00 -15.56
CA ALA A 37 7.00 18.74 -15.07
C ALA A 37 8.01 19.47 -15.97
N ILE A 38 8.69 20.49 -15.43
CA ILE A 38 9.61 21.33 -16.17
C ILE A 38 11.04 20.88 -15.87
N ARG A 39 11.78 20.46 -16.91
CA ARG A 39 13.18 20.02 -16.79
C ARG A 39 14.13 21.16 -16.48
N GLU A 40 15.21 20.84 -15.76
CA GLU A 40 16.35 21.73 -15.49
C GLU A 40 15.94 23.14 -15.07
N PHE A 41 15.01 23.19 -14.11
CA PHE A 41 14.40 24.45 -13.68
C PHE A 41 15.38 25.27 -12.81
N PRO A 42 15.68 26.54 -13.17
CA PRO A 42 16.59 27.37 -12.40
C PRO A 42 15.95 27.79 -11.05
N LEU A 43 16.65 27.52 -9.96
CA LEU A 43 16.25 27.90 -8.62
C LEU A 43 16.91 29.25 -8.21
N THR A 44 16.54 29.77 -7.06
CA THR A 44 17.16 30.97 -6.48
C THR A 44 18.68 30.79 -6.37
N ALA A 45 19.43 31.87 -6.50
CA ALA A 45 20.89 31.86 -6.39
C ALA A 45 21.35 31.12 -5.13
N GLY A 46 22.29 30.18 -5.32
CA GLY A 46 22.81 29.30 -4.28
C GLY A 46 22.12 27.93 -4.19
N PHE A 47 20.96 27.74 -4.87
CA PHE A 47 20.26 26.44 -4.88
C PHE A 47 20.49 25.62 -6.17
N GLY A 48 20.99 26.25 -7.26
CA GLY A 48 21.27 25.59 -8.52
C GLY A 48 20.03 25.34 -9.40
N PHE A 49 19.91 24.15 -9.94
CA PHE A 49 18.81 23.74 -10.80
C PHE A 49 18.14 22.49 -10.22
N ALA A 50 16.80 22.45 -10.22
CA ALA A 50 16.08 21.20 -10.00
C ALA A 50 16.04 20.40 -11.31
N ASP A 51 16.29 19.10 -11.27
CA ASP A 51 16.19 18.27 -12.48
C ASP A 51 14.78 18.33 -13.07
N TYR A 52 13.75 18.33 -12.20
CA TYR A 52 12.38 18.67 -12.58
C TYR A 52 11.71 19.48 -11.48
N LEU A 53 10.99 20.53 -11.89
CA LEU A 53 10.03 21.24 -11.04
C LEU A 53 8.62 20.82 -11.42
N LEU A 54 7.84 20.35 -10.44
CA LEU A 54 6.48 19.84 -10.64
C LEU A 54 5.46 20.94 -10.33
N TYR A 55 4.62 21.26 -11.30
CA TYR A 55 3.47 22.14 -11.14
C TYR A 55 2.16 21.35 -11.14
N VAL A 56 1.27 21.70 -10.23
CA VAL A 56 -0.10 21.16 -10.15
C VAL A 56 -1.06 22.35 -10.15
N ASP A 57 -2.04 22.35 -11.06
CA ASP A 57 -2.98 23.44 -11.24
C ASP A 57 -2.29 24.83 -11.29
N GLY A 58 -1.20 24.93 -12.05
CA GLY A 58 -0.45 26.17 -12.27
C GLY A 58 0.40 26.66 -11.08
N LYS A 59 0.51 25.91 -9.99
CA LYS A 59 1.34 26.23 -8.82
C LYS A 59 2.40 25.16 -8.58
N ALA A 60 3.61 25.59 -8.23
CA ALA A 60 4.67 24.66 -7.87
C ALA A 60 4.28 23.83 -6.65
N ALA A 61 4.44 22.51 -6.77
CA ALA A 61 4.02 21.52 -5.78
C ALA A 61 5.16 20.61 -5.33
N GLY A 62 6.19 20.38 -6.16
CA GLY A 62 7.25 19.45 -5.81
C GLY A 62 8.46 19.53 -6.73
N VAL A 63 9.44 18.68 -6.46
CA VAL A 63 10.67 18.52 -7.25
C VAL A 63 10.99 17.05 -7.47
N VAL A 64 11.70 16.77 -8.56
CA VAL A 64 12.34 15.46 -8.80
C VAL A 64 13.84 15.69 -8.92
N GLU A 65 14.60 14.91 -8.18
CA GLU A 65 16.05 14.75 -8.31
C GLU A 65 16.34 13.50 -9.11
N ALA A 66 17.05 13.65 -10.23
CA ALA A 66 17.44 12.56 -11.11
C ALA A 66 18.85 12.06 -10.76
N LYS A 67 19.01 10.75 -10.63
CA LYS A 67 20.29 10.08 -10.42
C LYS A 67 20.50 9.01 -11.49
N LYS A 68 21.77 8.73 -11.82
CA LYS A 68 22.10 7.63 -12.73
C LYS A 68 21.70 6.29 -12.11
N GLU A 69 21.35 5.34 -12.94
CA GLU A 69 21.07 3.96 -12.54
C GLU A 69 22.23 3.35 -11.75
N GLY A 70 21.90 2.54 -10.73
CA GLY A 70 22.86 1.88 -9.83
C GLY A 70 23.40 2.74 -8.69
N VAL A 71 22.97 3.99 -8.56
CA VAL A 71 23.26 4.83 -7.39
C VAL A 71 22.17 4.59 -6.34
N THR A 72 22.59 4.39 -5.08
CA THR A 72 21.62 4.33 -3.97
C THR A 72 20.92 5.68 -3.79
N LEU A 73 19.61 5.67 -3.63
CA LEU A 73 18.83 6.86 -3.34
C LEU A 73 18.84 7.24 -1.84
N THR A 74 19.41 6.40 -0.98
CA THR A 74 19.55 6.70 0.46
C THR A 74 20.48 7.90 0.65
N GLY A 75 19.99 8.94 1.33
CA GLY A 75 20.74 10.19 1.60
C GLY A 75 20.61 11.25 0.49
N VAL A 76 19.93 10.95 -0.61
CA VAL A 76 19.64 11.93 -1.69
C VAL A 76 18.51 12.87 -1.26
N GLU A 77 17.72 12.53 -0.28
CA GLU A 77 16.62 13.33 0.29
C GLU A 77 17.06 14.73 0.74
N THR A 78 18.32 14.89 1.15
CA THR A 78 18.88 16.19 1.51
C THR A 78 18.98 17.14 0.34
N GLN A 79 19.20 16.62 -0.87
CA GLN A 79 19.32 17.42 -2.10
C GLN A 79 17.94 17.84 -2.61
N SER A 80 16.98 16.94 -2.69
CA SER A 80 15.59 17.25 -3.06
C SER A 80 14.96 18.23 -2.06
N ALA A 81 15.20 18.04 -0.75
CA ALA A 81 14.77 18.97 0.29
C ALA A 81 15.39 20.38 0.16
N ARG A 82 16.65 20.46 -0.27
CA ARG A 82 17.30 21.73 -0.58
C ARG A 82 16.63 22.42 -1.78
N TYR A 83 16.35 21.68 -2.85
CA TYR A 83 15.68 22.23 -4.03
C TYR A 83 14.26 22.74 -3.71
N ALA A 84 13.52 22.03 -2.86
CA ALA A 84 12.20 22.44 -2.43
C ALA A 84 12.17 23.80 -1.72
N GLN A 85 13.30 24.20 -1.08
CA GLN A 85 13.48 25.50 -0.45
C GLN A 85 13.91 26.58 -1.44
N GLY A 86 14.51 26.19 -2.56
CA GLY A 86 15.13 27.10 -3.53
C GLY A 86 14.16 27.73 -4.55
N LEU A 87 12.85 27.49 -4.45
CA LEU A 87 11.89 28.06 -5.39
C LEU A 87 11.90 29.61 -5.30
N PRO A 88 12.09 30.34 -6.43
CA PRO A 88 12.01 31.78 -6.47
C PRO A 88 10.73 32.31 -5.79
N PRO A 89 10.82 33.34 -4.92
CA PRO A 89 9.68 33.83 -4.14
C PRO A 89 8.56 34.43 -5.01
N THR A 90 8.86 34.85 -6.21
CA THR A 90 7.91 35.41 -7.18
C THR A 90 7.04 34.37 -7.86
N LEU A 91 7.39 33.08 -7.79
CA LEU A 91 6.64 32.02 -8.43
C LEU A 91 5.51 31.50 -7.53
N PRO A 92 4.33 31.25 -8.08
CA PRO A 92 3.22 30.68 -7.32
C PRO A 92 3.54 29.25 -6.86
N SER A 93 3.22 28.93 -5.63
CA SER A 93 3.39 27.61 -5.06
C SER A 93 2.24 27.25 -4.14
N TRP A 94 1.99 25.96 -3.97
CA TRP A 94 1.01 25.46 -3.02
C TRP A 94 1.48 25.64 -1.58
N ARG A 95 2.76 25.33 -1.32
CA ARG A 95 3.39 25.44 -0.01
C ARG A 95 4.87 25.77 -0.16
N ARG A 96 5.47 26.35 0.86
CA ARG A 96 6.93 26.56 0.97
C ARG A 96 7.42 26.04 2.32
N PRO A 97 8.45 25.16 2.35
CA PRO A 97 9.06 24.51 1.17
C PRO A 97 8.06 23.65 0.39
N LEU A 98 8.42 23.29 -0.87
CA LEU A 98 7.56 22.45 -1.71
C LEU A 98 7.30 21.10 -1.04
N PRO A 99 6.05 20.62 -1.00
CA PRO A 99 5.69 19.46 -0.19
C PRO A 99 6.05 18.11 -0.81
N PHE A 100 6.16 17.98 -2.14
CA PHE A 100 6.36 16.68 -2.77
C PHE A 100 7.76 16.55 -3.31
N LEU A 101 8.52 15.59 -2.76
CA LEU A 101 9.91 15.35 -3.13
C LEU A 101 10.03 13.96 -3.72
N TYR A 102 10.69 13.86 -4.86
CA TYR A 102 11.01 12.61 -5.51
C TYR A 102 12.51 12.52 -5.78
N GLU A 103 13.06 11.35 -5.60
CA GLU A 103 14.39 10.94 -6.03
C GLU A 103 14.22 9.75 -6.96
N SER A 104 14.80 9.80 -8.17
CA SER A 104 14.62 8.71 -9.15
C SER A 104 15.87 8.43 -9.95
N THR A 105 16.12 7.15 -10.20
CA THR A 105 17.12 6.67 -11.18
C THR A 105 16.49 6.33 -12.52
N GLY A 106 15.15 6.46 -12.65
CA GLY A 106 14.39 5.94 -13.78
C GLY A 106 14.09 4.43 -13.69
N VAL A 107 14.67 3.73 -12.69
CA VAL A 107 14.39 2.32 -12.36
C VAL A 107 13.83 2.24 -10.93
N GLU A 108 14.45 2.95 -10.00
CA GLU A 108 14.02 3.09 -8.61
C GLU A 108 13.55 4.52 -8.39
N THR A 109 12.43 4.68 -7.70
CA THR A 109 11.86 5.97 -7.35
C THR A 109 11.52 5.99 -5.87
N HIS A 110 11.94 7.04 -5.18
CA HIS A 110 11.55 7.34 -3.80
C HIS A 110 10.66 8.57 -3.77
N PHE A 111 9.76 8.61 -2.79
CA PHE A 111 8.85 9.71 -2.58
C PHE A 111 8.77 10.13 -1.12
N THR A 112 8.79 11.43 -0.88
CA THR A 112 8.54 12.03 0.43
C THR A 112 7.34 12.96 0.36
N ASN A 113 6.34 12.72 1.19
CA ASN A 113 5.19 13.60 1.35
C ASN A 113 5.45 14.60 2.49
N GLY A 114 5.83 15.82 2.16
CA GLY A 114 6.08 16.89 3.13
C GLY A 114 4.82 17.45 3.81
N LEU A 115 3.62 16.96 3.46
CA LEU A 115 2.38 17.26 4.19
C LEU A 115 2.23 16.37 5.45
N ASP A 116 2.95 15.26 5.52
CA ASP A 116 2.91 14.37 6.68
C ASP A 116 3.56 15.02 7.90
N PRO A 117 3.09 14.73 9.13
CA PRO A 117 3.65 15.28 10.36
C PRO A 117 5.14 14.94 10.57
N GLN A 118 5.54 13.79 10.07
CA GLN A 118 6.93 13.29 10.08
C GLN A 118 7.25 12.74 8.69
N PRO A 119 7.61 13.62 7.72
CA PRO A 119 7.90 13.20 6.36
C PRO A 119 9.02 12.17 6.32
N ARG A 120 8.83 11.12 5.53
CA ARG A 120 9.81 10.05 5.36
C ARG A 120 9.84 9.60 3.91
N ALA A 121 11.05 9.48 3.35
CA ALA A 121 11.24 8.89 2.04
C ALA A 121 10.85 7.41 2.04
N ARG A 122 10.13 6.99 1.00
CA ARG A 122 9.74 5.60 0.78
C ARG A 122 9.84 5.24 -0.69
N PRO A 123 10.18 4.00 -1.02
CA PRO A 123 10.17 3.54 -2.40
C PRO A 123 8.73 3.53 -2.94
N THR A 124 8.57 3.96 -4.19
CA THR A 124 7.31 3.90 -4.94
C THR A 124 7.55 3.24 -6.28
N PHE A 125 6.57 2.52 -6.80
CA PHE A 125 6.68 1.83 -8.08
C PHE A 125 6.76 2.80 -9.27
N ALA A 126 6.08 3.95 -9.17
CA ALA A 126 6.04 5.00 -10.19
C ALA A 126 5.83 6.37 -9.54
N PHE A 127 5.70 7.41 -10.36
CA PHE A 127 5.26 8.73 -9.89
C PHE A 127 3.75 8.74 -9.66
N HIS A 128 3.30 9.52 -8.69
CA HIS A 128 1.87 9.79 -8.48
C HIS A 128 1.31 10.65 -9.60
N ARG A 129 0.03 10.47 -9.91
CA ARG A 129 -0.66 11.31 -10.87
C ARG A 129 -0.85 12.73 -10.34
N PRO A 130 -0.85 13.75 -11.23
CA PRO A 130 -1.17 15.13 -10.85
C PRO A 130 -2.50 15.26 -10.12
N ASP A 131 -3.52 14.48 -10.52
CA ASP A 131 -4.84 14.46 -9.89
C ASP A 131 -4.78 14.06 -8.42
N SER A 132 -3.94 13.09 -8.08
CA SER A 132 -3.78 12.62 -6.71
C SER A 132 -3.07 13.66 -5.85
N LEU A 133 -2.01 14.28 -6.38
CA LEU A 133 -1.33 15.37 -5.68
C LEU A 133 -2.25 16.58 -5.50
N ALA A 134 -3.05 16.94 -6.52
CA ALA A 134 -4.05 18.00 -6.42
C ALA A 134 -5.08 17.69 -5.32
N ALA A 135 -5.56 16.44 -5.26
CA ALA A 135 -6.50 16.04 -4.22
C ALA A 135 -5.89 16.14 -2.80
N TRP A 136 -4.61 15.80 -2.63
CA TRP A 136 -3.93 15.94 -1.33
C TRP A 136 -3.71 17.41 -0.93
N LEU A 137 -3.53 18.30 -1.91
CA LEU A 137 -3.36 19.73 -1.66
C LEU A 137 -4.68 20.47 -1.40
N THR A 138 -5.79 20.00 -1.98
CA THR A 138 -7.09 20.69 -1.99
C THR A 138 -8.16 20.00 -1.16
N ALA A 139 -7.91 18.78 -0.64
CA ALA A 139 -8.89 18.07 0.16
C ALA A 139 -9.40 18.98 1.28
N ALA A 140 -10.68 19.39 1.21
CA ALA A 140 -11.28 20.23 2.22
C ALA A 140 -11.19 19.57 3.60
N PRO A 141 -11.02 20.35 4.69
CA PRO A 141 -11.15 19.81 6.04
C PRO A 141 -12.53 19.17 6.15
N GLY A 142 -12.57 17.82 6.30
CA GLY A 142 -13.84 17.10 6.32
C GLY A 142 -14.51 17.03 4.96
N GLY A 143 -13.77 16.57 3.92
CA GLY A 143 -14.32 16.41 2.57
C GLY A 143 -15.69 15.78 2.61
N ALA A 144 -16.66 16.42 1.97
CA ALA A 144 -18.11 16.22 2.02
C ALA A 144 -18.62 14.85 1.52
N MET A 145 -17.86 13.79 1.72
CA MET A 145 -18.26 12.40 1.41
C MET A 145 -18.75 11.59 2.62
N TYR A 146 -18.87 12.21 3.81
CA TYR A 146 -19.31 11.52 5.02
C TYR A 146 -20.46 12.23 5.74
N ALA A 147 -21.45 12.71 5.01
CA ALA A 147 -22.61 13.39 5.54
C ALA A 147 -23.71 12.44 6.08
N THR A 148 -23.37 11.26 6.61
CA THR A 148 -24.35 10.38 7.27
C THR A 148 -23.70 9.60 8.41
N GLY A 149 -23.24 10.29 9.43
CA GLY A 149 -22.79 9.63 10.66
C GLY A 149 -22.22 10.65 11.64
N GLU A 150 -22.81 10.74 12.82
CA GLU A 150 -22.36 11.55 13.94
C GLU A 150 -21.02 11.02 14.51
N GLY A 151 -19.94 11.27 13.78
CA GLY A 151 -18.58 11.18 14.30
C GLY A 151 -17.96 12.56 14.16
N PRO A 152 -17.05 13.01 15.04
CA PRO A 152 -16.38 14.26 14.85
C PRO A 152 -15.68 14.20 13.48
N ALA A 153 -16.17 15.02 12.53
CA ALA A 153 -15.47 15.22 11.26
C ALA A 153 -14.03 15.59 11.60
N PRO A 154 -13.02 14.95 11.00
CA PRO A 154 -11.65 15.38 11.20
C PRO A 154 -11.47 16.78 10.59
N THR A 155 -11.72 17.79 11.41
CA THR A 155 -11.59 19.23 11.05
C THR A 155 -10.15 19.71 11.17
N ALA A 156 -9.18 18.82 11.36
CA ALA A 156 -7.79 19.21 11.55
C ALA A 156 -7.15 19.55 10.20
N THR A 157 -6.95 20.84 9.98
CA THR A 157 -5.90 21.35 9.10
C THR A 157 -4.59 21.42 9.88
N ASP A 158 -3.44 21.33 9.19
CA ASP A 158 -2.15 21.66 9.80
C ASP A 158 -2.09 23.18 10.13
N ALA A 159 -1.02 23.61 10.79
CA ALA A 159 -0.82 25.01 11.17
C ALA A 159 -0.81 25.98 9.95
N GLN A 160 -0.68 25.48 8.73
CA GLN A 160 -0.71 26.23 7.47
C GLN A 160 -2.04 26.12 6.73
N GLY A 161 -3.04 25.44 7.28
CA GLY A 161 -4.38 25.30 6.71
C GLY A 161 -4.51 24.19 5.65
N PHE A 162 -3.52 23.29 5.52
CA PHE A 162 -3.61 22.12 4.64
C PHE A 162 -4.41 20.98 5.28
N PRO A 163 -5.04 20.14 4.45
CA PRO A 163 -5.81 19.00 4.95
C PRO A 163 -4.94 18.03 5.74
N ALA A 164 -5.51 17.49 6.80
CA ALA A 164 -4.87 16.43 7.57
C ALA A 164 -4.61 15.20 6.67
N THR A 165 -3.35 14.72 6.64
CA THR A 165 -2.99 13.51 5.90
C THR A 165 -3.54 12.26 6.61
N PHE A 166 -3.53 11.12 5.92
CA PHE A 166 -3.86 9.83 6.53
C PHE A 166 -3.04 9.59 7.80
N LEU A 167 -1.72 9.82 7.75
CA LEU A 167 -0.83 9.63 8.90
C LEU A 167 -1.21 10.53 10.08
N SER A 168 -1.49 11.82 9.83
CA SER A 168 -1.89 12.74 10.92
C SER A 168 -3.20 12.33 11.59
N ARG A 169 -4.14 11.76 10.83
CA ARG A 169 -5.40 11.23 11.38
C ARG A 169 -5.20 9.92 12.14
N VAL A 170 -4.31 9.04 11.66
CA VAL A 170 -3.94 7.82 12.40
C VAL A 170 -3.36 8.17 13.77
N GLN A 171 -2.56 9.23 13.87
CA GLN A 171 -2.00 9.72 15.15
C GLN A 171 -3.06 10.27 16.11
N GLN A 172 -4.27 10.56 15.61
CA GLN A 172 -5.39 11.14 16.36
C GLN A 172 -6.61 10.20 16.45
N LEU A 173 -6.42 8.91 16.21
CA LEU A 173 -7.52 7.94 16.29
C LEU A 173 -8.17 7.96 17.68
N PRO A 174 -9.51 7.90 17.75
CA PRO A 174 -10.21 7.80 19.02
C PRO A 174 -9.85 6.49 19.74
N PRO A 175 -10.01 6.42 21.07
CA PRO A 175 -9.83 5.20 21.83
C PRO A 175 -10.57 4.01 21.20
N LEU A 176 -9.94 2.83 21.26
CA LEU A 176 -10.56 1.59 20.79
C LEU A 176 -11.73 1.23 21.70
N VAL A 177 -12.91 1.00 21.13
CA VAL A 177 -14.02 0.36 21.83
C VAL A 177 -13.74 -1.14 21.89
N GLU A 178 -13.55 -1.67 23.10
CA GLU A 178 -13.10 -3.05 23.31
C GLU A 178 -14.24 -4.06 23.40
N ALA A 179 -15.48 -3.59 23.51
CA ALA A 179 -16.65 -4.44 23.61
C ALA A 179 -16.74 -5.41 22.41
N GLY A 180 -16.84 -6.69 22.71
CA GLY A 180 -16.91 -7.76 21.70
C GLY A 180 -15.56 -8.21 21.12
N LEU A 181 -14.45 -7.62 21.55
CA LEU A 181 -13.10 -8.02 21.15
C LEU A 181 -12.46 -8.94 22.20
N TRP A 182 -11.74 -9.94 21.74
CA TRP A 182 -10.87 -10.74 22.60
C TRP A 182 -9.59 -9.99 22.98
N PRO A 183 -8.95 -10.30 24.11
CA PRO A 183 -7.72 -9.62 24.55
C PRO A 183 -6.62 -9.59 23.49
N ALA A 184 -6.41 -10.69 22.76
CA ALA A 184 -5.45 -10.79 21.68
C ALA A 184 -5.76 -9.83 20.52
N GLN A 185 -7.04 -9.66 20.17
CA GLN A 185 -7.50 -8.74 19.12
C GLN A 185 -7.30 -7.27 19.54
N ILE A 186 -7.58 -6.93 20.79
CA ILE A 186 -7.35 -5.60 21.36
C ILE A 186 -5.86 -5.22 21.24
N VAL A 187 -4.97 -6.13 21.66
CA VAL A 187 -3.51 -5.92 21.57
C VAL A 187 -3.07 -5.76 20.13
N ALA A 188 -3.55 -6.61 19.21
CA ALA A 188 -3.21 -6.54 17.81
C ALA A 188 -3.60 -5.19 17.17
N ILE A 189 -4.83 -4.73 17.40
CA ILE A 189 -5.34 -3.46 16.86
C ILE A 189 -4.54 -2.28 17.42
N ARG A 190 -4.35 -2.21 18.73
CA ARG A 190 -3.62 -1.12 19.38
C ARG A 190 -2.16 -1.02 18.92
N ASN A 191 -1.49 -2.16 18.82
CA ASN A 191 -0.10 -2.20 18.38
C ASN A 191 0.04 -1.85 16.89
N LEU A 192 -0.92 -2.29 16.05
CA LEU A 192 -0.96 -1.89 14.64
C LEU A 192 -1.12 -0.37 14.51
N GLU A 193 -2.09 0.22 15.22
CA GLU A 193 -2.34 1.66 15.17
C GLU A 193 -1.12 2.47 15.63
N LYS A 194 -0.44 2.03 16.70
CA LYS A 194 0.84 2.63 17.14
C LYS A 194 1.93 2.52 16.07
N SER A 195 2.01 1.38 15.40
CA SER A 195 2.99 1.16 14.33
C SER A 195 2.73 2.07 13.13
N LEU A 196 1.47 2.19 12.70
CA LEU A 196 1.07 3.09 11.61
C LEU A 196 1.30 4.56 12.01
N ALA A 197 0.95 4.96 13.25
CA ALA A 197 1.18 6.30 13.78
C ALA A 197 2.67 6.67 13.82
N ALA A 198 3.57 5.68 13.98
CA ALA A 198 5.02 5.83 13.87
C ALA A 198 5.54 5.82 12.42
N ASN A 199 4.64 5.94 11.43
CA ASN A 199 4.94 5.92 9.99
C ASN A 199 5.74 4.68 9.55
N LYS A 200 5.40 3.50 10.09
CA LYS A 200 5.97 2.24 9.63
C LYS A 200 5.08 1.68 8.51
N PRO A 201 5.58 1.60 7.27
CA PRO A 201 4.74 1.28 6.11
C PRO A 201 4.32 -0.19 6.05
N ARG A 202 5.00 -1.07 6.77
CA ARG A 202 4.73 -2.51 6.78
C ARG A 202 4.57 -3.00 8.22
N ALA A 203 3.53 -3.81 8.48
CA ALA A 203 3.27 -4.41 9.79
C ALA A 203 2.85 -5.87 9.62
N LEU A 204 3.30 -6.73 10.52
CA LEU A 204 2.96 -8.14 10.55
C LEU A 204 2.17 -8.46 11.82
N ILE A 205 1.03 -9.12 11.66
CA ILE A 205 0.20 -9.66 12.73
C ILE A 205 0.24 -11.18 12.65
N GLN A 206 0.86 -11.81 13.63
CA GLN A 206 0.81 -13.26 13.79
C GLN A 206 -0.31 -13.60 14.77
N MET A 207 -1.30 -14.37 14.30
CA MET A 207 -2.38 -14.90 15.14
C MET A 207 -2.70 -16.33 14.70
N ALA A 208 -2.88 -17.22 15.68
CA ALA A 208 -3.22 -18.63 15.45
C ALA A 208 -4.48 -18.77 14.60
N THR A 209 -4.63 -19.87 13.88
CA THR A 209 -5.85 -20.21 13.16
C THR A 209 -7.01 -20.31 14.17
N GLY A 210 -8.19 -19.80 13.80
CA GLY A 210 -9.35 -19.79 14.70
C GLY A 210 -9.38 -18.64 15.73
N SER A 211 -8.32 -17.83 15.85
CA SER A 211 -8.26 -16.71 16.80
C SER A 211 -8.96 -15.42 16.33
N GLY A 212 -9.72 -15.48 15.23
CA GLY A 212 -10.48 -14.33 14.71
C GLY A 212 -9.63 -13.32 13.94
N LYS A 213 -8.61 -13.76 13.17
CA LYS A 213 -7.79 -12.88 12.32
C LYS A 213 -8.61 -11.96 11.43
N THR A 214 -9.58 -12.52 10.69
CA THR A 214 -10.43 -11.74 9.77
C THR A 214 -11.25 -10.71 10.51
N PHE A 215 -11.84 -11.07 11.66
CA PHE A 215 -12.60 -10.13 12.49
C PHE A 215 -11.71 -9.00 13.04
N THR A 216 -10.48 -9.32 13.46
CA THR A 216 -9.47 -8.31 13.85
C THR A 216 -9.16 -7.37 12.69
N ALA A 217 -8.99 -7.93 11.48
CA ALA A 217 -8.74 -7.13 10.28
C ALA A 217 -9.91 -6.19 9.95
N ILE A 218 -11.14 -6.69 9.96
CA ILE A 218 -12.32 -5.87 9.70
C ILE A 218 -12.44 -4.74 10.74
N SER A 219 -12.14 -5.02 12.01
CA SER A 219 -12.19 -4.04 13.08
C SER A 219 -11.21 -2.89 12.89
N PHE A 220 -9.93 -3.16 12.55
CA PHE A 220 -8.99 -2.07 12.29
C PHE A 220 -9.24 -1.40 10.92
N ILE A 221 -9.67 -2.12 9.89
CA ILE A 221 -10.06 -1.55 8.59
C ILE A 221 -11.19 -0.55 8.77
N TYR A 222 -12.24 -0.92 9.52
CA TYR A 222 -13.36 -0.03 9.83
C TYR A 222 -12.85 1.28 10.48
N ARG A 223 -11.98 1.17 11.48
CA ARG A 223 -11.42 2.33 12.18
C ARG A 223 -10.58 3.21 11.28
N LEU A 224 -9.73 2.61 10.44
CA LEU A 224 -8.88 3.35 9.50
C LEU A 224 -9.71 4.06 8.42
N ILE A 225 -10.81 3.46 7.96
CA ILE A 225 -11.74 4.12 7.03
C ILE A 225 -12.49 5.25 7.75
N LYS A 226 -13.11 4.96 8.89
CA LYS A 226 -14.01 5.89 9.59
C LYS A 226 -13.28 7.08 10.19
N PHE A 227 -12.16 6.85 10.86
CA PHE A 227 -11.48 7.88 11.65
C PHE A 227 -10.19 8.41 11.01
N ALA A 228 -9.45 7.58 10.28
CA ALA A 228 -8.25 8.02 9.57
C ALA A 228 -8.51 8.42 8.11
N GLY A 229 -9.73 8.17 7.59
CA GLY A 229 -10.12 8.57 6.25
C GLY A 229 -9.41 7.78 5.14
N ALA A 230 -9.03 6.52 5.40
CA ALA A 230 -8.58 5.62 4.35
C ALA A 230 -9.65 5.54 3.25
N ARG A 231 -9.27 5.82 2.02
CA ARG A 231 -10.21 5.90 0.90
C ARG A 231 -10.55 4.53 0.35
N ARG A 232 -9.53 3.69 0.20
CA ARG A 232 -9.66 2.33 -0.34
C ARG A 232 -8.69 1.37 0.33
N VAL A 233 -9.21 0.20 0.65
CA VAL A 233 -8.46 -0.91 1.23
C VAL A 233 -8.53 -2.09 0.26
N LEU A 234 -7.39 -2.67 -0.07
CA LEU A 234 -7.28 -3.92 -0.78
C LEU A 234 -7.10 -5.05 0.23
N PHE A 235 -8.03 -6.00 0.27
CA PHE A 235 -7.97 -7.19 1.10
C PHE A 235 -7.64 -8.41 0.23
N LEU A 236 -6.41 -8.89 0.32
CA LEU A 236 -5.90 -9.99 -0.50
C LEU A 236 -6.05 -11.32 0.21
N VAL A 237 -6.59 -12.30 -0.50
CA VAL A 237 -6.79 -13.68 -0.07
C VAL A 237 -6.06 -14.66 -0.97
N ASP A 238 -5.79 -15.86 -0.45
CA ASP A 238 -5.08 -16.93 -1.19
C ASP A 238 -5.92 -17.53 -2.33
N ARG A 239 -7.27 -17.60 -2.15
CA ARG A 239 -8.20 -18.20 -3.11
C ARG A 239 -9.54 -17.49 -3.12
N SER A 240 -10.29 -17.62 -4.22
CA SER A 240 -11.57 -16.96 -4.40
C SER A 240 -12.64 -17.38 -3.38
N ASN A 241 -12.66 -18.67 -2.96
CA ASN A 241 -13.57 -19.15 -1.93
C ASN A 241 -13.36 -18.45 -0.57
N LEU A 242 -12.09 -18.12 -0.20
CA LEU A 242 -11.78 -17.33 0.99
C LEU A 242 -12.24 -15.88 0.82
N GLY A 243 -12.22 -15.35 -0.41
CA GLY A 243 -12.78 -14.03 -0.71
C GLY A 243 -14.29 -13.96 -0.45
N ARG A 244 -15.03 -15.00 -0.85
CA ARG A 244 -16.47 -15.11 -0.55
C ARG A 244 -16.75 -15.21 0.94
N GLN A 245 -15.90 -15.93 1.68
CA GLN A 245 -16.00 -16.01 3.14
C GLN A 245 -15.72 -14.65 3.79
N ALA A 246 -14.61 -14.01 3.43
CA ALA A 246 -14.26 -12.70 3.95
C ALA A 246 -15.37 -11.66 3.67
N LYS A 247 -15.97 -11.67 2.46
CA LYS A 247 -17.10 -10.80 2.13
C LYS A 247 -18.27 -10.98 3.10
N LYS A 248 -18.63 -12.24 3.44
CA LYS A 248 -19.70 -12.53 4.40
C LYS A 248 -19.35 -12.00 5.79
N GLU A 249 -18.08 -12.12 6.22
CA GLU A 249 -17.63 -11.60 7.51
C GLU A 249 -17.71 -10.07 7.56
N PHE A 250 -17.33 -9.38 6.48
CA PHE A 250 -17.53 -7.92 6.34
C PHE A 250 -19.03 -7.55 6.42
N ASP A 251 -19.89 -8.27 5.71
CA ASP A 251 -21.34 -7.99 5.71
C ASP A 251 -22.01 -8.24 7.06
N GLN A 252 -21.45 -9.15 7.87
CA GLN A 252 -21.97 -9.47 9.21
C GLN A 252 -21.39 -8.59 10.32
N TYR A 253 -20.26 -7.91 10.07
CA TYR A 253 -19.63 -7.08 11.07
C TYR A 253 -20.52 -5.91 11.45
N VAL A 254 -20.77 -5.77 12.75
CA VAL A 254 -21.52 -4.65 13.33
C VAL A 254 -20.54 -3.73 14.07
N SER A 255 -20.55 -2.47 13.71
CA SER A 255 -19.68 -1.49 14.31
C SER A 255 -20.04 -1.21 15.76
N PRO A 256 -19.10 -1.29 16.70
CA PRO A 256 -19.36 -0.94 18.11
C PRO A 256 -19.51 0.58 18.32
N TYR A 257 -19.31 1.39 17.31
CA TYR A 257 -19.38 2.85 17.39
C TYR A 257 -20.76 3.42 17.10
N ASN A 258 -21.58 2.71 16.31
CA ASN A 258 -22.90 3.21 15.89
C ASN A 258 -23.93 2.10 15.64
N ASN A 259 -23.57 0.83 15.87
CA ASN A 259 -24.40 -0.36 15.67
C ASN A 259 -24.86 -0.60 14.21
N PHE A 260 -24.25 0.06 13.21
CA PHE A 260 -24.49 -0.27 11.81
C PHE A 260 -23.63 -1.43 11.35
N LYS A 261 -24.15 -2.20 10.39
CA LYS A 261 -23.35 -3.18 9.68
C LYS A 261 -22.33 -2.48 8.77
N PHE A 262 -21.17 -3.12 8.55
CA PHE A 262 -20.15 -2.57 7.67
C PHE A 262 -20.71 -2.25 6.28
N GLY A 263 -21.49 -3.16 5.68
CA GLY A 263 -22.11 -2.98 4.38
C GLY A 263 -23.22 -1.93 4.29
N GLU A 264 -23.74 -1.44 5.45
CA GLU A 264 -24.69 -0.32 5.48
C GLU A 264 -24.00 1.04 5.37
N GLU A 265 -22.72 1.11 5.79
CA GLU A 265 -21.93 2.34 5.74
C GLU A 265 -20.99 2.38 4.52
N TYR A 266 -20.44 1.22 4.12
CA TYR A 266 -19.37 1.16 3.13
C TYR A 266 -19.58 0.04 2.12
N ILE A 267 -19.33 0.33 0.85
CA ILE A 267 -19.37 -0.68 -0.21
C ILE A 267 -18.13 -1.59 -0.09
N VAL A 268 -18.40 -2.89 -0.05
CA VAL A 268 -17.38 -3.95 -0.07
C VAL A 268 -17.54 -4.74 -1.35
N GLN A 269 -16.59 -4.63 -2.26
CA GLN A 269 -16.54 -5.39 -3.49
C GLN A 269 -15.76 -6.70 -3.29
N HIS A 270 -16.32 -7.83 -3.69
CA HIS A 270 -15.54 -9.03 -4.00
C HIS A 270 -15.28 -9.05 -5.51
N LEU A 271 -14.01 -8.96 -5.87
CA LEU A 271 -13.58 -8.81 -7.26
C LEU A 271 -13.51 -10.17 -7.93
N THR A 272 -14.46 -10.45 -8.82
CA THR A 272 -14.57 -11.70 -9.61
C THR A 272 -14.25 -11.51 -11.09
N ASN A 273 -14.02 -10.26 -11.50
CA ASN A 273 -13.63 -9.85 -12.85
C ASN A 273 -12.72 -8.62 -12.77
N ASN A 274 -12.25 -8.10 -13.91
CA ASN A 274 -11.32 -6.97 -13.95
C ASN A 274 -11.99 -5.59 -13.78
N ASN A 275 -13.24 -5.54 -13.33
CA ASN A 275 -13.96 -4.29 -13.14
C ASN A 275 -13.89 -3.81 -11.69
N LEU A 276 -12.92 -2.91 -11.41
CA LEU A 276 -12.75 -2.31 -10.10
C LEU A 276 -13.81 -1.22 -9.87
N ASP A 277 -14.65 -1.41 -8.86
CA ASP A 277 -15.58 -0.37 -8.40
C ASP A 277 -14.82 0.74 -7.68
N THR A 278 -14.81 1.92 -8.29
CA THR A 278 -14.11 3.09 -7.74
C THR A 278 -14.77 3.67 -6.51
N THR A 279 -16.00 3.27 -6.18
CA THR A 279 -16.76 3.70 -4.99
C THR A 279 -16.58 2.75 -3.80
N ALA A 280 -16.10 1.52 -4.05
CA ALA A 280 -15.87 0.53 -3.00
C ALA A 280 -14.77 1.01 -2.03
N ARG A 281 -15.06 0.90 -0.73
CA ARG A 281 -14.09 1.18 0.34
C ARG A 281 -13.17 0.01 0.63
N VAL A 282 -13.68 -1.20 0.44
CA VAL A 282 -12.91 -2.42 0.55
C VAL A 282 -13.08 -3.22 -0.74
N THR A 283 -11.97 -3.59 -1.35
CA THR A 283 -11.91 -4.52 -2.47
C THR A 283 -11.27 -5.81 -1.98
N ILE A 284 -12.00 -6.90 -1.99
CA ILE A 284 -11.52 -8.23 -1.69
C ILE A 284 -11.13 -8.88 -3.02
N SER A 285 -9.92 -9.39 -3.13
CA SER A 285 -9.40 -10.00 -4.36
C SER A 285 -8.42 -11.13 -4.05
N THR A 286 -8.23 -12.02 -4.99
CA THR A 286 -7.05 -12.89 -4.99
C THR A 286 -5.84 -12.10 -5.51
N ILE A 287 -4.64 -12.51 -5.09
CA ILE A 287 -3.41 -11.87 -5.57
C ILE A 287 -3.19 -12.16 -7.07
N GLN A 288 -3.64 -13.35 -7.54
CA GLN A 288 -3.61 -13.75 -8.95
C GLN A 288 -4.45 -12.80 -9.81
N ARG A 289 -5.67 -12.48 -9.38
CA ARG A 289 -6.55 -11.52 -10.06
C ARG A 289 -5.89 -10.15 -10.14
N MET A 290 -5.36 -9.63 -9.03
CA MET A 290 -4.68 -8.35 -9.03
C MET A 290 -3.47 -8.33 -9.97
N PHE A 291 -2.66 -9.39 -9.98
CA PHE A 291 -1.55 -9.52 -10.92
C PHE A 291 -2.01 -9.47 -12.37
N SER A 292 -3.04 -10.27 -12.73
CA SER A 292 -3.59 -10.30 -14.08
C SER A 292 -4.15 -8.94 -14.51
N MET A 293 -4.86 -8.24 -13.61
CA MET A 293 -5.36 -6.89 -13.86
C MET A 293 -4.23 -5.89 -14.12
N LEU A 294 -3.16 -5.91 -13.32
CA LEU A 294 -2.00 -5.04 -13.52
C LEU A 294 -1.30 -5.34 -14.85
N LYS A 295 -1.31 -6.59 -15.29
CA LYS A 295 -0.81 -7.02 -16.61
C LYS A 295 -1.78 -6.74 -17.77
N GLY A 296 -3.00 -6.25 -17.49
CA GLY A 296 -4.04 -6.04 -18.50
C GLY A 296 -4.58 -7.34 -19.12
N ARG A 297 -4.62 -8.43 -18.34
CA ARG A 297 -5.07 -9.76 -18.78
C ARG A 297 -6.32 -10.19 -18.03
N ASP A 298 -7.13 -11.02 -18.65
CA ASP A 298 -8.22 -11.71 -17.97
C ASP A 298 -7.67 -12.96 -17.23
N LEU A 299 -8.28 -13.27 -16.11
CA LEU A 299 -8.02 -14.49 -15.34
C LEU A 299 -9.31 -15.32 -15.28
N PRO A 300 -9.31 -16.59 -15.73
CA PRO A 300 -10.43 -17.49 -15.54
C PRO A 300 -10.72 -17.71 -14.05
N GLU A 301 -12.00 -17.88 -13.70
CA GLU A 301 -12.42 -18.05 -12.29
C GLU A 301 -11.83 -19.33 -11.67
N GLU A 302 -11.69 -20.39 -12.47
CA GLU A 302 -11.08 -21.66 -12.04
C GLU A 302 -9.61 -21.51 -11.59
N ASP A 303 -8.86 -20.60 -12.22
CA ASP A 303 -7.46 -20.34 -11.85
C ASP A 303 -7.33 -19.60 -10.51
N GLU A 304 -8.37 -18.90 -10.07
CA GLU A 304 -8.42 -18.23 -8.77
C GLU A 304 -8.63 -19.18 -7.59
N GLU A 305 -9.06 -20.39 -7.82
CA GLU A 305 -9.18 -21.43 -6.78
C GLU A 305 -7.87 -22.20 -6.58
N ILE A 306 -6.87 -21.99 -7.44
CA ILE A 306 -5.52 -22.53 -7.27
C ILE A 306 -4.79 -21.72 -6.20
N SER A 307 -4.17 -22.39 -5.22
CA SER A 307 -3.40 -21.67 -4.20
C SER A 307 -2.19 -20.95 -4.78
N VAL A 308 -1.84 -19.82 -4.20
CA VAL A 308 -0.66 -19.00 -4.56
C VAL A 308 0.63 -19.85 -4.68
N GLY A 309 0.83 -20.81 -3.78
CA GLY A 309 1.98 -21.70 -3.84
C GLY A 309 2.01 -22.62 -5.06
N ALA A 310 0.86 -23.19 -5.43
CA ALA A 310 0.74 -24.05 -6.62
C ALA A 310 0.83 -23.24 -7.92
N ALA A 311 0.21 -22.07 -7.97
CA ALA A 311 0.30 -21.17 -9.12
C ALA A 311 1.74 -20.68 -9.36
N SER A 312 2.50 -20.37 -8.31
CA SER A 312 3.92 -20.01 -8.40
C SER A 312 4.79 -21.10 -8.97
N ALA A 313 4.49 -22.36 -8.66
CA ALA A 313 5.25 -23.52 -9.17
C ALA A 313 5.01 -23.76 -10.67
N ALA A 314 3.85 -23.35 -11.20
CA ALA A 314 3.49 -23.50 -12.61
C ALA A 314 4.13 -22.43 -13.52
N LEU A 315 4.59 -21.31 -12.95
CA LEU A 315 5.18 -20.20 -13.70
C LEU A 315 6.69 -20.39 -13.87
N LEU A 316 7.12 -20.65 -15.09
CA LEU A 316 8.51 -20.95 -15.43
C LEU A 316 9.47 -19.75 -15.34
N ALA A 317 8.96 -18.50 -15.40
CA ALA A 317 9.78 -17.28 -15.29
C ALA A 317 8.96 -16.14 -14.66
N PRO A 318 9.57 -15.30 -13.81
CA PRO A 318 8.91 -14.09 -13.31
C PRO A 318 8.73 -13.09 -14.45
N GLU A 319 7.49 -12.69 -14.67
CA GLU A 319 7.13 -11.66 -15.64
C GLU A 319 6.95 -10.33 -14.90
N PRO A 320 7.74 -9.29 -15.19
CA PRO A 320 7.64 -8.03 -14.45
C PRO A 320 6.31 -7.33 -14.73
N ILE A 321 5.78 -6.65 -13.71
CA ILE A 321 4.65 -5.74 -13.85
C ILE A 321 5.19 -4.40 -14.36
N ASP A 322 4.54 -3.84 -15.37
CA ASP A 322 4.74 -2.46 -15.81
C ASP A 322 3.69 -1.54 -15.18
N TYR A 323 3.98 -0.23 -15.14
CA TYR A 323 2.97 0.73 -14.68
C TYR A 323 1.73 0.71 -15.56
N ASN A 324 0.58 0.50 -14.92
CA ASN A 324 -0.72 0.47 -15.59
C ASN A 324 -1.55 1.72 -15.20
N PRO A 325 -1.78 2.67 -16.14
CA PRO A 325 -2.52 3.90 -15.86
C PRO A 325 -3.97 3.67 -15.42
N GLN A 326 -4.56 2.50 -15.72
CA GLN A 326 -5.90 2.13 -15.30
C GLN A 326 -5.96 1.86 -13.79
N TYR A 327 -4.86 1.36 -13.22
CA TYR A 327 -4.71 1.07 -11.79
C TYR A 327 -3.48 1.80 -11.25
N PRO A 328 -3.53 3.14 -11.08
CA PRO A 328 -2.39 3.91 -10.62
C PRO A 328 -1.95 3.52 -9.21
N ILE A 329 -0.69 3.82 -8.86
CA ILE A 329 -0.08 3.38 -7.60
C ILE A 329 -0.85 3.85 -6.35
N GLU A 330 -1.56 4.94 -6.45
CA GLU A 330 -2.39 5.53 -5.38
C GLU A 330 -3.82 4.98 -5.33
N THR A 331 -4.12 3.89 -6.02
CA THR A 331 -5.46 3.27 -6.04
C THR A 331 -5.91 2.81 -4.66
N PHE A 332 -5.00 2.29 -3.84
CA PHE A 332 -5.27 1.82 -2.49
C PHE A 332 -4.38 2.54 -1.48
N ASP A 333 -4.94 2.91 -0.34
CA ASP A 333 -4.18 3.50 0.77
C ASP A 333 -3.64 2.41 1.72
N ILE A 334 -4.29 1.24 1.76
CA ILE A 334 -3.96 0.13 2.63
C ILE A 334 -4.11 -1.18 1.86
N ILE A 335 -3.16 -2.07 2.03
CA ILE A 335 -3.24 -3.47 1.59
C ILE A 335 -3.20 -4.35 2.83
N VAL A 336 -4.18 -5.22 2.97
CA VAL A 336 -4.19 -6.29 3.96
C VAL A 336 -4.06 -7.60 3.22
N THR A 337 -3.04 -8.40 3.51
CA THR A 337 -2.86 -9.71 2.90
C THR A 337 -3.04 -10.81 3.94
N ASP A 338 -4.05 -11.64 3.73
CA ASP A 338 -4.23 -12.86 4.52
C ASP A 338 -3.25 -13.93 4.04
N GLU A 339 -2.87 -14.83 4.94
CA GLU A 339 -1.81 -15.84 4.70
C GLU A 339 -0.53 -15.22 4.11
N ALA A 340 -0.09 -14.09 4.68
CA ALA A 340 1.01 -13.25 4.19
C ALA A 340 2.29 -14.04 3.86
N HIS A 341 2.55 -15.16 4.59
CA HIS A 341 3.70 -16.03 4.36
C HIS A 341 3.70 -16.70 2.96
N ARG A 342 2.58 -16.68 2.22
CA ARG A 342 2.47 -17.21 0.86
C ARG A 342 2.59 -16.13 -0.21
N SER A 343 2.18 -14.91 0.09
CA SER A 343 2.04 -13.80 -0.87
C SER A 343 3.35 -13.05 -1.13
N ILE A 344 4.39 -13.26 -0.30
CA ILE A 344 5.64 -12.46 -0.34
C ILE A 344 6.68 -13.00 -1.33
N TYR A 345 6.39 -14.07 -2.04
CA TYR A 345 7.35 -14.72 -2.93
C TYR A 345 7.15 -14.38 -4.40
N ASN A 346 8.24 -14.37 -5.15
CA ASN A 346 8.26 -14.29 -6.62
C ASN A 346 7.38 -13.16 -7.20
N LEU A 347 6.53 -13.53 -8.14
CA LEU A 347 5.62 -12.65 -8.88
C LEU A 347 4.65 -11.88 -7.98
N TRP A 348 4.15 -12.53 -6.94
CA TRP A 348 3.12 -11.97 -6.07
C TRP A 348 3.61 -10.80 -5.24
N ARG A 349 4.88 -10.79 -4.89
CA ARG A 349 5.54 -9.67 -4.22
C ARG A 349 5.38 -8.37 -5.01
N GLN A 350 5.43 -8.43 -6.34
CA GLN A 350 5.28 -7.26 -7.20
C GLN A 350 3.92 -6.57 -7.01
N VAL A 351 2.83 -7.34 -6.79
CA VAL A 351 1.50 -6.78 -6.50
C VAL A 351 1.51 -6.00 -5.19
N LEU A 352 2.16 -6.54 -4.15
CA LEU A 352 2.25 -5.90 -2.84
C LEU A 352 3.11 -4.62 -2.85
N GLU A 353 4.09 -4.55 -3.76
CA GLU A 353 5.02 -3.42 -3.89
C GLU A 353 4.61 -2.43 -5.01
N TYR A 354 3.57 -2.74 -5.77
CA TYR A 354 3.08 -1.89 -6.86
C TYR A 354 2.38 -0.63 -6.34
N PHE A 355 1.53 -0.76 -5.32
CA PHE A 355 0.74 0.36 -4.80
C PHE A 355 1.50 1.11 -3.70
N ASP A 356 1.40 2.43 -3.69
CA ASP A 356 1.89 3.27 -2.58
C ASP A 356 0.93 3.21 -1.41
N ALA A 357 0.94 2.09 -0.68
CA ALA A 357 0.00 1.75 0.37
C ALA A 357 0.69 1.23 1.64
N TYR A 358 0.06 1.42 2.79
CA TYR A 358 0.46 0.72 4.00
C TYR A 358 0.12 -0.77 3.88
N LEU A 359 1.09 -1.64 4.15
CA LEU A 359 0.96 -3.08 3.98
C LEU A 359 0.87 -3.79 5.34
N ILE A 360 -0.22 -4.51 5.54
CA ILE A 360 -0.51 -5.26 6.77
C ILE A 360 -0.61 -6.74 6.42
N GLY A 361 0.29 -7.55 6.95
CA GLY A 361 0.28 -9.00 6.78
C GLY A 361 -0.41 -9.70 7.94
N LEU A 362 -1.30 -10.63 7.63
CA LEU A 362 -1.92 -11.55 8.58
C LEU A 362 -1.39 -12.95 8.32
N THR A 363 -0.98 -13.67 9.35
CA THR A 363 -0.53 -15.07 9.21
C THR A 363 -0.60 -15.80 10.53
N ALA A 364 -0.78 -17.13 10.48
CA ALA A 364 -0.61 -17.99 11.65
C ALA A 364 0.83 -18.50 11.80
N THR A 365 1.56 -18.62 10.69
CA THR A 365 2.84 -19.33 10.60
C THR A 365 3.89 -18.52 9.81
N PRO A 366 4.37 -17.39 10.37
CA PRO A 366 5.42 -16.62 9.71
C PRO A 366 6.73 -17.39 9.68
N ASN A 367 7.53 -17.16 8.65
CA ASN A 367 8.91 -17.66 8.54
C ASN A 367 9.90 -16.47 8.49
N LYS A 368 11.21 -16.78 8.45
CA LYS A 368 12.26 -15.74 8.44
C LYS A 368 12.11 -14.73 7.29
N GLN A 369 11.67 -15.20 6.12
CA GLN A 369 11.47 -14.33 4.95
C GLN A 369 10.25 -13.42 5.14
N THR A 370 9.17 -13.93 5.77
CA THR A 370 8.01 -13.12 6.15
C THR A 370 8.44 -11.97 7.06
N PHE A 371 9.19 -12.24 8.11
CA PHE A 371 9.72 -11.20 9.00
C PHE A 371 10.59 -10.19 8.25
N GLY A 372 11.49 -10.64 7.37
CA GLY A 372 12.33 -9.77 6.55
C GLY A 372 11.51 -8.85 5.64
N PHE A 373 10.50 -9.39 4.95
CA PHE A 373 9.64 -8.61 4.07
C PHE A 373 8.83 -7.53 4.80
N PHE A 374 8.39 -7.80 6.02
CA PHE A 374 7.69 -6.81 6.87
C PHE A 374 8.64 -5.98 7.74
N ASN A 375 9.91 -5.84 7.36
CA ASN A 375 10.92 -5.00 8.05
C ASN A 375 11.07 -5.33 9.54
N GLN A 376 10.94 -6.61 9.93
CA GLN A 376 10.95 -7.08 11.32
C GLN A 376 9.87 -6.41 12.20
N ASN A 377 8.87 -5.76 11.61
CA ASN A 377 7.81 -5.06 12.33
C ASN A 377 6.66 -6.00 12.69
N LEU A 378 6.93 -6.93 13.60
CA LEU A 378 5.91 -7.79 14.20
C LEU A 378 5.17 -7.00 15.28
N VAL A 379 3.90 -6.67 15.04
CA VAL A 379 3.08 -5.88 15.97
C VAL A 379 2.25 -6.74 16.90
N MET A 380 2.01 -8.00 16.55
CA MET A 380 1.34 -8.99 17.36
C MET A 380 1.91 -10.37 17.15
N GLU A 381 2.19 -11.08 18.23
CA GLU A 381 2.54 -12.50 18.25
C GLU A 381 1.55 -13.23 19.17
N TYR A 382 0.66 -14.01 18.55
CA TYR A 382 -0.31 -14.84 19.25
C TYR A 382 -0.32 -16.23 18.63
N GLY A 383 0.61 -17.05 19.08
CA GLY A 383 0.84 -18.40 18.58
C GLY A 383 -0.17 -19.42 19.11
N HIS A 384 -0.14 -20.62 18.53
CA HIS A 384 -1.03 -21.71 18.94
C HIS A 384 -0.93 -22.07 20.44
N PRO A 385 0.24 -22.14 21.07
CA PRO A 385 0.34 -22.43 22.50
C PRO A 385 -0.41 -21.41 23.37
N GLN A 386 -0.32 -20.13 23.05
CA GLN A 386 -1.04 -19.08 23.76
C GLN A 386 -2.55 -19.19 23.52
N ALA A 387 -2.98 -19.48 22.30
CA ALA A 387 -4.39 -19.67 21.96
C ALA A 387 -5.01 -20.88 22.68
N VAL A 388 -4.22 -21.92 22.93
CA VAL A 388 -4.65 -23.08 23.76
C VAL A 388 -4.75 -22.67 25.23
N ALA A 389 -3.75 -21.95 25.77
CA ALA A 389 -3.77 -21.48 27.14
C ALA A 389 -4.97 -20.57 27.44
N ASP A 390 -5.36 -19.74 26.46
CA ASP A 390 -6.51 -18.84 26.57
C ASP A 390 -7.85 -19.55 26.26
N GLY A 391 -7.86 -20.86 25.96
CA GLY A 391 -9.07 -21.63 25.65
C GLY A 391 -9.70 -21.29 24.28
N VAL A 392 -8.99 -20.58 23.41
CA VAL A 392 -9.42 -20.25 22.04
C VAL A 392 -9.23 -21.44 21.09
N ASN A 393 -8.16 -22.19 21.29
CA ASN A 393 -7.84 -23.41 20.55
C ASN A 393 -7.75 -24.63 21.47
N VAL A 394 -7.82 -25.81 20.87
CA VAL A 394 -7.57 -27.08 21.55
C VAL A 394 -6.14 -27.55 21.30
N ASN A 395 -5.58 -28.28 22.25
CA ASN A 395 -4.29 -28.91 22.05
C ASN A 395 -4.41 -30.04 21.01
N TYR A 396 -3.27 -30.46 20.45
CA TYR A 396 -3.22 -31.56 19.50
C TYR A 396 -2.05 -32.48 19.81
N ASP A 397 -2.22 -33.75 19.50
CA ASP A 397 -1.16 -34.74 19.53
C ASP A 397 -0.64 -35.04 18.12
N VAL A 398 0.67 -35.12 17.98
CA VAL A 398 1.30 -35.44 16.70
C VAL A 398 1.59 -36.94 16.64
N TYR A 399 0.86 -37.64 15.78
CA TYR A 399 1.10 -39.06 15.50
C TYR A 399 1.93 -39.20 14.22
N ARG A 400 3.02 -39.95 14.30
CA ARG A 400 3.75 -40.39 13.11
C ARG A 400 3.17 -41.70 12.62
N ILE A 401 2.57 -41.67 11.45
CA ILE A 401 2.17 -42.91 10.78
C ILE A 401 3.45 -43.55 10.23
N LYS A 402 3.82 -44.70 10.79
CA LYS A 402 4.91 -45.52 10.29
C LYS A 402 4.33 -46.60 9.40
N THR A 403 4.81 -46.67 8.16
CA THR A 403 4.50 -47.76 7.24
C THR A 403 5.77 -48.55 6.95
N GLU A 404 5.68 -49.78 6.47
CA GLU A 404 6.85 -50.54 6.06
C GLU A 404 7.72 -49.79 5.06
N VAL A 405 7.12 -49.04 4.16
CA VAL A 405 7.81 -48.19 3.18
C VAL A 405 8.54 -47.02 3.84
N THR A 406 7.99 -46.39 4.89
CA THR A 406 8.63 -45.28 5.59
C THR A 406 9.70 -45.73 6.58
N GLU A 407 9.68 -46.96 7.05
CA GLU A 407 10.71 -47.52 7.94
C GLU A 407 11.82 -48.25 7.15
N ALA A 408 11.49 -49.02 6.12
CA ALA A 408 12.45 -49.79 5.34
C ALA A 408 12.98 -49.07 4.08
N GLY A 409 12.33 -47.99 3.68
CA GLY A 409 12.54 -47.36 2.37
C GLY A 409 11.93 -48.20 1.24
N SER A 410 11.68 -47.57 0.08
CA SER A 410 11.31 -48.25 -1.16
C SER A 410 12.49 -48.23 -2.12
N ARG A 411 12.84 -49.40 -2.71
CA ARG A 411 13.73 -49.44 -3.86
C ARG A 411 12.88 -49.34 -5.12
N VAL A 412 13.15 -48.32 -5.91
CA VAL A 412 12.61 -48.21 -7.29
C VAL A 412 13.63 -48.87 -8.20
N GLU A 413 13.22 -49.92 -8.94
CA GLU A 413 14.08 -50.57 -9.92
C GLU A 413 14.45 -49.61 -11.04
N ALA A 414 15.69 -49.74 -11.56
CA ALA A 414 16.17 -48.90 -12.65
C ALA A 414 15.29 -49.09 -13.90
N GLY A 415 14.68 -48.00 -14.38
CA GLY A 415 13.80 -48.00 -15.54
C GLY A 415 12.38 -47.49 -15.27
N TYR A 416 12.01 -47.19 -14.02
CA TYR A 416 10.76 -46.45 -13.70
C TYR A 416 11.04 -44.95 -13.65
N TRP A 417 10.26 -44.17 -14.39
CA TRP A 417 10.21 -42.71 -14.32
C TRP A 417 9.23 -42.30 -13.23
N LEU A 418 9.66 -41.47 -12.29
CA LEU A 418 8.83 -40.87 -11.24
C LEU A 418 8.17 -39.61 -11.76
#